data_87af2ef7f3c2556af6e9483d69c10d9d
#
_entry.id   87af2ef7f3c2556af6e9483d69c10d9d
#
_cell.length_a   1.000
_cell.length_b   1.000
_cell.length_c   1.000
_cell.angle_alpha   90.00
_cell.angle_beta   90.00
_cell.angle_gamma   90.00
#
_symmetry.space_group_name_H-M   'P 1'
#
loop_
_entity.id
_entity.type
_entity.pdbx_description
1 polymer ?
#
loop_
_entity_poly.entity_id
_entity_poly.type
_entity_poly.pdbx_seq_one_letter_code
_entity_poly.pdbx_strand_id
1 'polypeptide(L)'
;DVRKAFDQGEGRPPYVPENYTRKYSGAVTLRDALARSLNIPAVEAMSIAGIDNVLRTAHRMGINTLDKGLQYYGLSLTLGGGEVHLIDMVYAFSVFDNNGVMYGKPVPAEKQRPGFRELDPVAILRVEDRNGNVLYSYDQPEAQQILEPRLAYLITDILADRRARIPAFGTPNPLELDNNRPAAAKTGTTNDFTDNWVVGYTPQLVTGVWMGNTDASQKMTDLPGARGASFTWHAMMEYALKDEPIVAFTRPEGLVEVTVCAKSGMLPHPHCPTRTELMIPGTEPKEVDTLYQVFRVNRETGRLAVDGFTPPELIEERVYEVYPSEAMDWIASLPEDQRPPIPPTEYDTIYGLVLSNPEVSIISPTTYSFVRGVIPIIGNARGGDFAFYRLVYGPGMSPTEWTQIGPDHTEQVENNVLEFFDMTGLADGLYTLQLQVVGGQQDVRLSTIQLTVDNTPPKADLTYPLDGAEYEYRVGDWVNINVEVNDNYAIKRVEFYKVEELPPDQQPQPFAVRTAAPFNVNWMFHGAGKHQFYVKVIDAAGNETVTKTVSIKIVPRATP
;
A
#
# COMPACT_ATOMS: atom_id res chain seq x y z
N ASP A 1 4.91 -0.86 -0.42
CA ASP A 1 6.00 -0.16 0.29
C ASP A 1 5.81 1.35 0.15
N VAL A 2 4.97 1.92 0.96
CA VAL A 2 4.67 3.36 1.07
C VAL A 2 4.76 3.77 2.54
N ARG A 3 4.87 5.08 2.83
CA ARG A 3 4.86 5.56 4.21
C ARG A 3 3.54 5.20 4.88
N LYS A 4 3.62 4.50 6.01
CA LYS A 4 2.44 4.00 6.73
C LYS A 4 2.66 4.09 8.24
N ALA A 5 1.62 4.48 8.96
CA ALA A 5 1.55 4.40 10.41
C ALA A 5 0.80 3.11 10.80
N PHE A 6 1.35 2.35 11.74
CA PHE A 6 0.78 1.10 12.22
C PHE A 6 0.24 1.29 13.63
N ASP A 7 -1.00 0.92 13.84
CA ASP A 7 -1.59 0.87 15.18
C ASP A 7 -0.92 -0.25 15.99
N GLN A 8 -0.56 0.04 17.24
CA GLN A 8 0.04 -0.91 18.18
C GLN A 8 -0.89 -1.27 19.34
N GLY A 9 -2.17 -0.87 19.29
CA GLY A 9 -3.16 -1.08 20.33
C GLY A 9 -3.15 -0.01 21.43
N GLU A 10 -4.09 -0.13 22.36
CA GLU A 10 -4.32 0.87 23.39
C GLU A 10 -3.06 1.22 24.20
N GLY A 11 -2.82 2.52 24.37
CA GLY A 11 -1.73 3.07 25.18
C GLY A 11 -0.37 3.15 24.50
N ARG A 12 -0.25 2.79 23.21
CA ARG A 12 0.99 2.93 22.44
C ARG A 12 0.80 3.91 21.28
N PRO A 13 1.78 4.79 21.04
CA PRO A 13 1.74 5.64 19.84
C PRO A 13 1.83 4.77 18.58
N PRO A 14 1.27 5.21 17.44
CA PRO A 14 1.44 4.52 16.18
C PRO A 14 2.91 4.35 15.82
N TYR A 15 3.26 3.17 15.32
CA TYR A 15 4.62 2.89 14.84
C TYR A 15 4.75 3.30 13.38
N VAL A 16 5.69 4.20 13.08
CA VAL A 16 5.94 4.69 11.72
C VAL A 16 7.35 4.27 11.30
N PRO A 17 7.52 3.09 10.71
CA PRO A 17 8.82 2.63 10.22
C PRO A 17 9.26 3.40 8.98
N GLU A 18 10.56 3.56 8.82
CA GLU A 18 11.17 4.08 7.60
C GLU A 18 12.07 3.02 6.96
N ASN A 19 12.17 3.01 5.63
CA ASN A 19 13.18 2.22 4.96
C ASN A 19 14.57 2.81 5.24
N TYR A 20 15.60 1.97 5.20
CA TYR A 20 17.00 2.38 5.39
C TYR A 20 17.38 3.58 4.50
N THR A 21 16.95 3.58 3.25
CA THR A 21 17.23 4.64 2.27
C THR A 21 16.34 5.87 2.42
N ARG A 22 15.33 5.83 3.32
CA ARG A 22 14.24 6.80 3.43
C ARG A 22 13.46 6.99 2.11
N LYS A 23 13.56 6.01 1.21
CA LYS A 23 12.80 5.97 -0.05
C LYS A 23 11.83 4.81 0.00
N TYR A 24 10.76 4.94 -0.74
CA TYR A 24 9.72 3.93 -0.86
C TYR A 24 9.68 3.39 -2.29
N SER A 25 9.12 2.19 -2.47
CA SER A 25 9.15 1.46 -3.74
C SER A 25 7.76 1.24 -4.35
N GLY A 26 6.69 1.74 -3.70
CA GLY A 26 5.31 1.55 -4.15
C GLY A 26 4.86 0.10 -4.09
N ALA A 27 4.20 -0.37 -5.15
CA ALA A 27 3.78 -1.76 -5.26
C ALA A 27 4.99 -2.69 -5.41
N VAL A 28 5.11 -3.66 -4.51
CA VAL A 28 6.18 -4.67 -4.50
C VAL A 28 5.62 -6.03 -4.11
N THR A 29 6.19 -7.09 -4.65
CA THR A 29 5.88 -8.45 -4.21
C THR A 29 6.55 -8.76 -2.87
N LEU A 30 6.09 -9.80 -2.16
CA LEU A 30 6.76 -10.28 -0.94
C LEU A 30 8.20 -10.72 -1.21
N ARG A 31 8.46 -11.30 -2.39
CA ARG A 31 9.81 -11.65 -2.84
C ARG A 31 10.71 -10.42 -2.89
N ASP A 32 10.27 -9.38 -3.59
CA ASP A 32 11.05 -8.15 -3.72
C ASP A 32 11.22 -7.46 -2.36
N ALA A 33 10.18 -7.44 -1.54
CA ALA A 33 10.22 -6.84 -0.21
C ALA A 33 11.25 -7.52 0.72
N LEU A 34 11.24 -8.86 0.79
CA LEU A 34 12.17 -9.61 1.64
C LEU A 34 13.60 -9.57 1.10
N ALA A 35 13.79 -9.82 -0.21
CA ALA A 35 15.11 -9.82 -0.85
C ALA A 35 15.79 -8.44 -0.78
N ARG A 36 15.02 -7.36 -0.89
CA ARG A 36 15.50 -5.97 -0.81
C ARG A 36 15.55 -5.42 0.61
N SER A 37 15.09 -6.20 1.60
CA SER A 37 15.06 -5.79 3.02
C SER A 37 14.23 -4.51 3.26
N LEU A 38 13.04 -4.42 2.66
CA LEU A 38 12.12 -3.29 2.84
C LEU A 38 11.42 -3.39 4.20
N ASN A 39 11.46 -2.30 4.96
CA ASN A 39 10.99 -2.28 6.34
C ASN A 39 9.46 -2.26 6.43
N ILE A 40 8.79 -1.44 5.61
CA ILE A 40 7.34 -1.26 5.72
C ILE A 40 6.58 -2.56 5.42
N PRO A 41 6.86 -3.30 4.31
CA PRO A 41 6.21 -4.59 4.07
C PRO A 41 6.52 -5.64 5.14
N ALA A 42 7.71 -5.61 5.75
CA ALA A 42 8.07 -6.51 6.83
C ALA A 42 7.23 -6.23 8.11
N VAL A 43 7.03 -4.95 8.46
CA VAL A 43 6.16 -4.54 9.57
C VAL A 43 4.69 -4.84 9.27
N GLU A 44 4.25 -4.68 8.03
CA GLU A 44 2.91 -5.10 7.59
C GLU A 44 2.70 -6.61 7.80
N ALA A 45 3.67 -7.43 7.36
CA ALA A 45 3.63 -8.88 7.56
C ALA A 45 3.57 -9.26 9.05
N MET A 46 4.34 -8.57 9.91
CA MET A 46 4.30 -8.74 11.37
C MET A 46 2.93 -8.37 11.93
N SER A 47 2.35 -7.26 11.49
CA SER A 47 1.02 -6.79 11.91
C SER A 47 -0.08 -7.80 11.56
N ILE A 48 -0.02 -8.37 10.34
CA ILE A 48 -0.97 -9.38 9.88
C ILE A 48 -0.79 -10.71 10.63
N ALA A 49 0.46 -11.16 10.79
CA ALA A 49 0.77 -12.43 11.47
C ALA A 49 0.46 -12.38 12.98
N GLY A 50 0.60 -11.20 13.57
CA GLY A 50 0.49 -10.97 15.01
C GLY A 50 1.78 -11.32 15.77
N ILE A 51 2.19 -10.45 16.68
CA ILE A 51 3.46 -10.55 17.42
C ILE A 51 3.56 -11.88 18.19
N ASP A 52 2.44 -12.33 18.81
CA ASP A 52 2.41 -13.60 19.54
C ASP A 52 2.73 -14.81 18.66
N ASN A 53 2.15 -14.87 17.47
CA ASN A 53 2.41 -15.95 16.51
C ASN A 53 3.87 -15.96 16.04
N VAL A 54 4.43 -14.76 15.81
CA VAL A 54 5.83 -14.61 15.41
C VAL A 54 6.77 -15.03 16.54
N LEU A 55 6.52 -14.63 17.78
CA LEU A 55 7.30 -15.06 18.95
C LEU A 55 7.25 -16.56 19.14
N ARG A 56 6.07 -17.19 19.09
CA ARG A 56 5.93 -18.66 19.18
C ARG A 56 6.73 -19.38 18.09
N THR A 57 6.71 -18.88 16.87
CA THR A 57 7.48 -19.47 15.77
C THR A 57 8.98 -19.30 16.02
N ALA A 58 9.42 -18.10 16.42
CA ALA A 58 10.81 -17.81 16.75
C ALA A 58 11.35 -18.73 17.89
N HIS A 59 10.56 -18.92 18.97
CA HIS A 59 10.92 -19.82 20.07
C HIS A 59 11.09 -21.26 19.59
N ARG A 60 10.15 -21.76 18.78
CA ARG A 60 10.23 -23.11 18.21
C ARG A 60 11.43 -23.28 17.28
N MET A 61 11.78 -22.24 16.53
CA MET A 61 12.96 -22.22 15.66
C MET A 61 14.28 -22.06 16.42
N GLY A 62 14.25 -21.81 17.72
CA GLY A 62 15.44 -21.81 18.55
C GLY A 62 15.87 -20.46 19.13
N ILE A 63 15.14 -19.37 18.87
CA ILE A 63 15.44 -18.06 19.43
C ILE A 63 14.89 -17.98 20.86
N ASN A 64 15.75 -18.22 21.85
CA ASN A 64 15.36 -18.39 23.25
C ASN A 64 15.32 -17.09 24.07
N THR A 65 15.88 -16.00 23.56
CA THR A 65 16.07 -14.74 24.29
C THR A 65 14.91 -13.78 24.17
N LEU A 66 13.95 -14.02 23.27
CA LEU A 66 12.74 -13.20 23.11
C LEU A 66 11.67 -13.61 24.14
N ASP A 67 11.97 -13.53 25.44
CA ASP A 67 11.16 -14.09 26.54
C ASP A 67 10.58 -13.06 27.54
N LYS A 68 10.62 -11.77 27.19
CA LYS A 68 10.15 -10.68 28.09
C LYS A 68 8.63 -10.47 28.12
N GLY A 69 7.85 -11.29 27.42
CA GLY A 69 6.39 -11.22 27.34
C GLY A 69 5.86 -10.24 26.28
N LEU A 70 4.60 -10.43 25.90
CA LEU A 70 3.97 -9.68 24.79
C LEU A 70 3.90 -8.17 25.01
N GLN A 71 3.74 -7.74 26.27
CA GLN A 71 3.68 -6.32 26.60
C GLN A 71 5.01 -5.59 26.36
N TYR A 72 6.13 -6.31 26.28
CA TYR A 72 7.45 -5.72 26.03
C TYR A 72 7.68 -5.50 24.53
N TYR A 73 7.23 -6.44 23.70
CA TYR A 73 7.48 -6.40 22.26
C TYR A 73 6.39 -5.63 21.53
N GLY A 74 6.81 -4.80 20.57
CA GLY A 74 5.96 -4.09 19.63
C GLY A 74 6.30 -4.48 18.19
N LEU A 75 5.71 -3.80 17.21
CA LEU A 75 6.00 -4.01 15.80
C LEU A 75 7.47 -3.73 15.44
N SER A 76 8.19 -2.95 16.25
CA SER A 76 9.63 -2.71 16.13
C SER A 76 10.49 -3.98 16.26
N LEU A 77 9.92 -5.07 16.82
CA LEU A 77 10.59 -6.38 16.86
C LEU A 77 11.02 -6.84 15.47
N THR A 78 10.22 -6.55 14.44
CA THR A 78 10.54 -6.84 13.03
C THR A 78 11.88 -6.25 12.58
N LEU A 79 12.25 -5.10 13.14
CA LEU A 79 13.41 -4.30 12.74
C LEU A 79 14.55 -4.35 13.79
N GLY A 80 14.57 -5.37 14.64
CA GLY A 80 15.64 -5.58 15.61
C GLY A 80 15.31 -5.08 17.03
N GLY A 81 14.04 -4.86 17.36
CA GLY A 81 13.60 -4.43 18.70
C GLY A 81 13.65 -5.50 19.80
N GLY A 82 14.48 -6.53 19.64
CA GLY A 82 14.69 -7.59 20.62
C GLY A 82 16.10 -8.17 20.53
N GLU A 83 16.78 -8.31 21.65
CA GLU A 83 18.14 -8.85 21.73
C GLU A 83 18.11 -10.37 21.54
N VAL A 84 19.03 -10.89 20.70
CA VAL A 84 19.17 -12.31 20.40
C VAL A 84 20.62 -12.76 20.44
N HIS A 85 20.85 -14.03 20.77
CA HIS A 85 22.18 -14.61 20.64
C HIS A 85 22.47 -14.94 19.17
N LEU A 86 23.71 -14.70 18.74
CA LEU A 86 24.17 -15.02 17.39
C LEU A 86 23.95 -16.51 17.07
N ILE A 87 24.27 -17.40 18.00
CA ILE A 87 24.12 -18.85 17.82
C ILE A 87 22.63 -19.24 17.65
N ASP A 88 21.72 -18.61 18.37
CA ASP A 88 20.28 -18.88 18.24
C ASP A 88 19.76 -18.46 16.85
N MET A 89 20.24 -17.34 16.31
CA MET A 89 19.91 -16.90 14.94
C MET A 89 20.46 -17.87 13.88
N VAL A 90 21.72 -18.28 14.00
CA VAL A 90 22.32 -19.25 13.08
C VAL A 90 21.55 -20.58 13.13
N TYR A 91 21.20 -21.03 14.33
CA TYR A 91 20.44 -22.26 14.53
C TYR A 91 19.01 -22.16 13.95
N ALA A 92 18.34 -21.03 14.12
CA ALA A 92 17.04 -20.77 13.50
C ALA A 92 17.12 -20.79 11.97
N PHE A 93 18.18 -20.21 11.37
CA PHE A 93 18.39 -20.23 9.93
C PHE A 93 18.72 -21.63 9.39
N SER A 94 19.34 -22.51 10.20
CA SER A 94 19.57 -23.90 9.81
C SER A 94 18.25 -24.67 9.59
N VAL A 95 17.16 -24.25 10.22
CA VAL A 95 15.82 -24.81 9.99
C VAL A 95 15.35 -24.54 8.55
N PHE A 96 15.61 -23.34 8.01
CA PHE A 96 15.30 -23.04 6.61
C PHE A 96 16.16 -23.87 5.65
N ASP A 97 17.47 -23.98 5.94
CA ASP A 97 18.42 -24.75 5.14
C ASP A 97 18.03 -26.23 5.05
N ASN A 98 17.57 -26.79 6.15
CA ASN A 98 17.15 -28.18 6.27
C ASN A 98 15.66 -28.41 5.94
N ASN A 99 15.05 -27.61 5.06
CA ASN A 99 13.64 -27.75 4.69
C ASN A 99 12.69 -27.88 5.90
N GLY A 100 12.91 -27.05 6.90
CA GLY A 100 12.05 -26.96 8.09
C GLY A 100 12.40 -27.91 9.23
N VAL A 101 13.46 -28.71 9.10
CA VAL A 101 13.91 -29.65 10.13
C VAL A 101 14.97 -29.02 11.02
N MET A 102 14.79 -29.11 12.32
CA MET A 102 15.79 -28.80 13.32
C MET A 102 16.54 -30.09 13.72
N TYR A 103 17.86 -30.05 13.70
CA TYR A 103 18.73 -31.14 14.15
C TYR A 103 19.48 -30.74 15.41
N GLY A 104 19.54 -31.62 16.40
CA GLY A 104 20.24 -31.29 17.63
C GLY A 104 20.17 -32.39 18.67
N LYS A 105 20.51 -32.02 19.90
CA LYS A 105 20.46 -32.84 21.09
C LYS A 105 19.27 -32.42 21.95
N PRO A 106 18.51 -33.34 22.56
CA PRO A 106 17.40 -32.99 23.43
C PRO A 106 17.81 -32.01 24.53
N VAL A 107 17.00 -30.98 24.70
CA VAL A 107 17.14 -30.05 25.82
C VAL A 107 16.87 -30.85 27.12
N PRO A 108 17.77 -30.80 28.12
CA PRO A 108 17.55 -31.48 29.39
C PRO A 108 16.19 -31.12 30.02
N ALA A 109 15.51 -32.09 30.60
CA ALA A 109 14.13 -31.91 31.09
C ALA A 109 13.98 -30.73 32.06
N GLU A 110 14.99 -30.49 32.90
CA GLU A 110 15.02 -29.35 33.84
C GLU A 110 15.23 -27.98 33.17
N LYS A 111 15.61 -27.95 31.89
CA LYS A 111 15.80 -26.72 31.10
C LYS A 111 14.72 -26.50 30.03
N GLN A 112 13.83 -27.48 29.85
CA GLN A 112 12.75 -27.38 28.88
C GLN A 112 11.78 -26.23 29.26
N ARG A 113 11.40 -25.44 28.27
CA ARG A 113 10.41 -24.39 28.40
C ARG A 113 9.26 -24.67 27.42
N PRO A 114 7.99 -24.72 27.87
CA PRO A 114 6.85 -24.96 26.97
C PRO A 114 6.81 -23.95 25.81
N GLY A 115 6.71 -24.45 24.58
CA GLY A 115 6.64 -23.60 23.37
C GLY A 115 7.99 -23.13 22.83
N PHE A 116 9.09 -23.42 23.53
CA PHE A 116 10.45 -23.17 23.05
C PHE A 116 11.03 -24.41 22.35
N ARG A 117 12.22 -24.27 21.78
CA ARG A 117 12.92 -25.38 21.11
C ARG A 117 13.11 -26.56 22.05
N GLU A 118 12.98 -27.76 21.52
CA GLU A 118 13.18 -29.01 22.26
C GLU A 118 14.56 -29.63 22.00
N LEU A 119 15.27 -29.13 20.97
CA LEU A 119 16.62 -29.54 20.62
C LEU A 119 17.61 -28.37 20.75
N ASP A 120 18.75 -28.62 21.34
CA ASP A 120 19.88 -27.70 21.42
C ASP A 120 20.94 -28.00 20.35
N PRO A 121 21.60 -26.94 19.79
CA PRO A 121 22.73 -27.12 18.88
C PRO A 121 23.88 -27.82 19.61
N VAL A 122 24.62 -28.65 18.88
CA VAL A 122 25.71 -29.44 19.42
C VAL A 122 27.06 -28.84 19.03
N ALA A 123 27.88 -28.52 20.02
CA ALA A 123 29.21 -27.94 19.80
C ALA A 123 30.34 -29.00 19.85
N ILE A 124 30.14 -30.09 20.57
CA ILE A 124 31.13 -31.16 20.74
C ILE A 124 30.60 -32.41 20.04
N LEU A 125 31.22 -32.79 18.94
CA LEU A 125 30.85 -33.96 18.17
C LEU A 125 31.60 -35.23 18.66
N ARG A 126 32.85 -35.06 19.12
CA ARG A 126 33.68 -36.18 19.53
C ARG A 126 34.71 -35.75 20.56
N VAL A 127 34.96 -36.61 21.54
CA VAL A 127 36.04 -36.46 22.53
C VAL A 127 36.84 -37.74 22.54
N GLU A 128 38.15 -37.63 22.42
CA GLU A 128 39.09 -38.72 22.47
C GLU A 128 40.11 -38.48 23.59
N ASP A 129 40.59 -39.58 24.18
CA ASP A 129 41.76 -39.53 25.08
C ASP A 129 43.05 -39.42 24.26
N ARG A 130 44.19 -39.26 24.95
CA ARG A 130 45.53 -39.17 24.33
C ARG A 130 45.95 -40.46 23.58
N ASN A 131 45.25 -41.54 23.77
CA ASN A 131 45.53 -42.83 23.14
C ASN A 131 44.61 -43.12 21.95
N GLY A 132 43.73 -42.17 21.59
CA GLY A 132 42.75 -42.31 20.52
C GLY A 132 41.47 -43.06 20.92
N ASN A 133 41.28 -43.39 22.21
CA ASN A 133 40.03 -44.00 22.66
C ASN A 133 38.92 -42.95 22.65
N VAL A 134 37.80 -43.30 22.03
CA VAL A 134 36.62 -42.43 21.98
C VAL A 134 35.93 -42.42 23.34
N LEU A 135 35.94 -41.28 24.01
CA LEU A 135 35.28 -41.06 25.29
C LEU A 135 33.83 -40.60 25.11
N TYR A 136 33.57 -39.90 24.01
CA TYR A 136 32.25 -39.39 23.63
C TYR A 136 32.16 -39.27 22.11
N SER A 137 31.03 -39.67 21.55
CA SER A 137 30.68 -39.43 20.14
C SER A 137 29.21 -39.06 20.04
N TYR A 138 28.94 -38.06 19.20
CA TYR A 138 27.59 -37.62 18.85
C TYR A 138 27.32 -38.01 17.39
N ASP A 139 26.91 -39.26 17.20
CA ASP A 139 26.82 -39.87 15.87
C ASP A 139 25.38 -39.88 15.32
N GLN A 140 24.40 -39.60 16.16
CA GLN A 140 22.99 -39.66 15.79
C GLN A 140 22.25 -38.38 16.27
N PRO A 141 22.19 -37.33 15.44
CA PRO A 141 21.39 -36.18 15.76
C PRO A 141 19.90 -36.53 15.78
N GLU A 142 19.19 -36.03 16.77
CA GLU A 142 17.74 -36.04 16.74
C GLU A 142 17.24 -34.99 15.76
N ALA A 143 16.09 -35.29 15.13
CA ALA A 143 15.49 -34.45 14.11
C ALA A 143 14.03 -34.13 14.49
N GLN A 144 13.65 -32.87 14.37
CA GLN A 144 12.28 -32.42 14.63
C GLN A 144 11.81 -31.51 13.50
N GLN A 145 10.63 -31.78 12.92
CA GLN A 145 10.02 -30.90 11.93
C GLN A 145 9.43 -29.67 12.63
N ILE A 146 10.00 -28.50 12.40
CA ILE A 146 9.60 -27.21 13.00
C ILE A 146 8.68 -26.42 12.07
N LEU A 147 9.06 -26.37 10.77
CA LEU A 147 8.30 -25.70 9.73
C LEU A 147 7.90 -26.71 8.65
N GLU A 148 6.83 -26.44 7.98
CA GLU A 148 6.43 -27.19 6.80
C GLU A 148 7.49 -27.00 5.70
N PRO A 149 7.98 -28.09 5.03
CA PRO A 149 9.12 -28.03 4.11
C PRO A 149 8.98 -26.99 2.99
N ARG A 150 7.79 -26.87 2.42
CA ARG A 150 7.51 -25.92 1.33
C ARG A 150 7.59 -24.46 1.79
N LEU A 151 7.17 -24.16 3.03
CA LEU A 151 7.32 -22.81 3.62
C LEU A 151 8.79 -22.47 3.84
N ALA A 152 9.58 -23.40 4.39
CA ALA A 152 11.01 -23.22 4.58
C ALA A 152 11.73 -22.96 3.25
N TYR A 153 11.39 -23.75 2.23
CA TYR A 153 11.97 -23.60 0.89
C TYR A 153 11.57 -22.28 0.21
N LEU A 154 10.33 -21.81 0.34
CA LEU A 154 9.92 -20.51 -0.22
C LEU A 154 10.75 -19.36 0.36
N ILE A 155 11.08 -19.39 1.65
CA ILE A 155 11.98 -18.40 2.25
C ILE A 155 13.39 -18.54 1.67
N THR A 156 13.91 -19.76 1.57
CA THR A 156 15.22 -20.06 0.96
C THR A 156 15.30 -19.56 -0.48
N ASP A 157 14.29 -19.84 -1.29
CA ASP A 157 14.20 -19.42 -2.69
C ASP A 157 14.22 -17.90 -2.84
N ILE A 158 13.49 -17.17 -1.99
CA ILE A 158 13.51 -15.70 -1.97
C ILE A 158 14.89 -15.18 -1.53
N LEU A 159 15.47 -15.74 -0.46
CA LEU A 159 16.76 -15.29 0.07
C LEU A 159 17.94 -15.66 -0.83
N ALA A 160 17.79 -16.64 -1.72
CA ALA A 160 18.77 -17.02 -2.73
C ALA A 160 18.60 -16.25 -4.06
N ASP A 161 17.52 -15.51 -4.24
CA ASP A 161 17.23 -14.79 -5.49
C ASP A 161 18.12 -13.54 -5.65
N ARG A 162 19.20 -13.72 -6.42
CA ARG A 162 20.16 -12.64 -6.74
C ARG A 162 19.50 -11.48 -7.46
N ARG A 163 18.56 -11.76 -8.39
CA ARG A 163 17.92 -10.71 -9.22
C ARG A 163 17.01 -9.83 -8.39
N ALA A 164 16.21 -10.43 -7.50
CA ALA A 164 15.34 -9.68 -6.60
C ALA A 164 16.14 -8.79 -5.62
N ARG A 165 17.41 -9.16 -5.32
CA ARG A 165 18.30 -8.43 -4.41
C ARG A 165 19.00 -7.22 -5.06
N ILE A 166 19.26 -7.24 -6.38
CA ILE A 166 20.01 -6.21 -7.10
C ILE A 166 19.56 -4.78 -6.79
N PRO A 167 18.26 -4.43 -6.76
CA PRO A 167 17.84 -3.04 -6.55
C PRO A 167 18.29 -2.44 -5.21
N ALA A 168 18.52 -3.27 -4.18
CA ALA A 168 18.96 -2.82 -2.87
C ALA A 168 20.48 -2.91 -2.67
N PHE A 169 21.12 -3.93 -3.22
CA PHE A 169 22.52 -4.27 -2.92
C PHE A 169 23.47 -4.07 -4.11
N GLY A 170 22.94 -3.87 -5.30
CA GLY A 170 23.75 -3.81 -6.52
C GLY A 170 24.28 -5.18 -6.96
N THR A 171 25.16 -5.18 -7.96
CA THR A 171 25.88 -6.37 -8.46
C THR A 171 27.27 -5.95 -8.97
N PRO A 172 28.36 -6.65 -8.62
CA PRO A 172 28.40 -7.72 -7.62
C PRO A 172 28.17 -7.20 -6.19
N ASN A 173 27.76 -8.06 -5.28
CA ASN A 173 27.61 -7.73 -3.86
C ASN A 173 28.12 -8.88 -2.97
N PRO A 174 28.53 -8.59 -1.71
CA PRO A 174 29.17 -9.59 -0.85
C PRO A 174 28.27 -10.74 -0.36
N LEU A 175 26.96 -10.73 -0.70
CA LEU A 175 26.05 -11.83 -0.42
C LEU A 175 26.00 -12.85 -1.57
N GLU A 176 26.74 -12.63 -2.64
CA GLU A 176 26.90 -13.54 -3.76
C GLU A 176 28.21 -14.27 -3.60
N LEU A 177 28.19 -15.61 -3.63
CA LEU A 177 29.38 -16.43 -3.57
C LEU A 177 29.95 -16.66 -4.99
N ASP A 178 31.26 -16.92 -5.06
CA ASP A 178 31.98 -17.15 -6.29
C ASP A 178 31.44 -18.37 -7.07
N ASN A 179 31.77 -18.46 -8.34
CA ASN A 179 31.37 -19.56 -9.21
C ASN A 179 29.85 -19.82 -9.27
N ASN A 180 29.03 -18.81 -9.01
CA ASN A 180 27.58 -18.92 -8.94
C ASN A 180 27.08 -19.94 -7.89
N ARG A 181 27.84 -20.21 -6.85
CA ARG A 181 27.41 -21.09 -5.75
C ARG A 181 26.11 -20.54 -5.17
N PRO A 182 25.02 -21.34 -5.11
CA PRO A 182 23.77 -20.90 -4.52
C PRO A 182 23.95 -20.59 -3.04
N ALA A 183 23.50 -19.41 -2.62
CA ALA A 183 23.51 -19.00 -1.23
C ALA A 183 22.28 -18.16 -0.92
N ALA A 184 21.61 -18.49 0.16
CA ALA A 184 20.52 -17.71 0.74
C ALA A 184 21.11 -16.86 1.87
N ALA A 185 20.87 -15.55 1.86
CA ALA A 185 21.43 -14.66 2.87
C ALA A 185 20.51 -13.48 3.18
N LYS A 186 20.54 -13.05 4.46
CA LYS A 186 19.80 -11.88 4.95
C LYS A 186 20.70 -11.00 5.80
N THR A 187 20.71 -9.71 5.49
CA THR A 187 21.35 -8.67 6.32
C THR A 187 20.39 -8.17 7.38
N GLY A 188 20.92 -7.72 8.49
CA GLY A 188 20.22 -6.95 9.52
C GLY A 188 21.04 -5.71 9.88
N THR A 189 20.36 -4.60 10.08
CA THR A 189 20.96 -3.36 10.60
C THR A 189 19.95 -2.78 11.56
N THR A 190 20.33 -2.61 12.82
CA THR A 190 19.46 -1.95 13.80
C THR A 190 19.38 -0.46 13.51
N ASN A 191 18.30 0.15 14.00
CA ASN A 191 18.18 1.60 13.99
C ASN A 191 19.42 2.21 14.65
N ASP A 192 19.84 3.37 14.14
CA ASP A 192 21.02 4.09 14.65
C ASP A 192 22.39 3.40 14.43
N PHE A 193 22.45 2.32 13.63
CA PHE A 193 23.70 1.63 13.28
C PHE A 193 24.48 1.06 14.49
N THR A 194 23.78 0.57 15.51
CA THR A 194 24.42 -0.06 16.66
C THR A 194 24.87 -1.47 16.38
N ASP A 195 24.11 -2.19 15.53
CA ASP A 195 24.35 -3.58 15.18
C ASP A 195 24.28 -3.82 13.68
N ASN A 196 25.14 -4.70 13.22
CA ASN A 196 25.27 -5.10 11.84
C ASN A 196 25.31 -6.63 11.76
N TRP A 197 24.35 -7.22 11.08
CA TRP A 197 24.14 -8.65 11.00
C TRP A 197 24.15 -9.17 9.57
N VAL A 198 24.70 -10.35 9.39
CA VAL A 198 24.42 -11.22 8.25
C VAL A 198 24.26 -12.65 8.74
N VAL A 199 23.20 -13.29 8.33
CA VAL A 199 23.05 -14.74 8.43
C VAL A 199 22.74 -15.27 7.04
N GLY A 200 23.49 -16.28 6.62
CA GLY A 200 23.29 -16.89 5.31
C GLY A 200 23.82 -18.31 5.27
N TYR A 201 23.38 -19.05 4.28
CA TYR A 201 23.65 -20.48 4.16
C TYR A 201 23.72 -20.95 2.72
N THR A 202 24.40 -22.07 2.55
CA THR A 202 24.33 -22.99 1.42
C THR A 202 23.82 -24.33 1.93
N PRO A 203 23.45 -25.32 1.10
CA PRO A 203 23.03 -26.65 1.60
C PRO A 203 24.05 -27.39 2.49
N GLN A 204 25.25 -26.84 2.67
CA GLN A 204 26.35 -27.47 3.38
C GLN A 204 26.77 -26.74 4.65
N LEU A 205 26.43 -25.42 4.76
CA LEU A 205 26.95 -24.59 5.83
C LEU A 205 26.05 -23.37 6.07
N VAL A 206 25.71 -23.13 7.34
CA VAL A 206 25.08 -21.91 7.82
C VAL A 206 26.10 -21.07 8.57
N THR A 207 26.23 -19.79 8.24
CA THR A 207 27.17 -18.87 8.89
C THR A 207 26.44 -17.59 9.28
N GLY A 208 26.70 -17.13 10.50
CA GLY A 208 26.25 -15.84 11.00
C GLY A 208 27.41 -14.95 11.42
N VAL A 209 27.30 -13.67 11.08
CA VAL A 209 28.26 -12.62 11.52
C VAL A 209 27.49 -11.49 12.17
N TRP A 210 27.90 -11.14 13.35
CA TRP A 210 27.49 -9.93 14.06
C TRP A 210 28.67 -9.01 14.25
N MET A 211 28.44 -7.73 14.00
CA MET A 211 29.39 -6.65 14.29
C MET A 211 28.70 -5.57 15.08
N GLY A 212 29.31 -5.11 16.15
CA GLY A 212 28.79 -4.07 17.02
C GLY A 212 29.79 -3.70 18.09
N ASN A 213 29.51 -2.61 18.79
CA ASN A 213 30.29 -2.22 19.96
C ASN A 213 29.84 -3.02 21.19
N THR A 214 30.75 -3.34 22.08
CA THR A 214 30.43 -4.00 23.36
C THR A 214 29.49 -3.12 24.20
N ASP A 215 29.68 -1.80 24.12
CA ASP A 215 28.75 -0.83 24.67
C ASP A 215 27.72 -0.42 23.60
N ALA A 216 26.50 -0.92 23.72
CA ALA A 216 25.40 -0.66 22.80
C ALA A 216 24.99 0.82 22.73
N SER A 217 25.45 1.68 23.65
CA SER A 217 25.23 3.14 23.58
C SER A 217 26.06 3.81 22.50
N GLN A 218 27.11 3.15 22.01
CA GLN A 218 28.00 3.68 20.97
C GLN A 218 27.59 3.15 19.60
N LYS A 219 27.24 4.08 18.71
CA LYS A 219 26.91 3.78 17.31
C LYS A 219 28.17 3.40 16.54
N MET A 220 28.04 2.48 15.60
CA MET A 220 29.05 2.28 14.56
C MET A 220 28.92 3.39 13.52
N THR A 221 30.02 3.98 13.10
CA THR A 221 30.00 5.06 12.12
C THR A 221 29.66 4.50 10.74
N ASP A 222 28.48 4.84 10.21
CA ASP A 222 28.04 4.68 8.81
C ASP A 222 28.34 3.33 8.12
N LEU A 223 28.26 2.20 8.86
CA LEU A 223 28.48 0.85 8.32
C LEU A 223 27.15 0.09 8.20
N PRO A 224 26.45 0.16 7.06
CA PRO A 224 25.30 -0.70 6.81
C PRO A 224 25.68 -2.18 6.73
N GLY A 225 24.75 -3.10 7.04
CA GLY A 225 24.93 -4.54 6.94
C GLY A 225 25.58 -5.01 5.64
N ALA A 226 25.25 -4.33 4.56
CA ALA A 226 25.84 -4.56 3.25
C ALA A 226 27.33 -4.20 3.12
N ARG A 227 27.92 -3.44 4.06
CA ARG A 227 29.31 -2.97 3.99
C ARG A 227 30.16 -3.42 5.17
N GLY A 228 29.58 -4.05 6.18
CA GLY A 228 30.29 -4.51 7.38
C GLY A 228 30.34 -6.05 7.43
N ALA A 229 29.38 -6.64 8.14
CA ALA A 229 29.29 -8.07 8.39
C ALA A 229 29.28 -8.92 7.11
N SER A 230 28.80 -8.39 5.98
CA SER A 230 28.68 -9.13 4.73
C SER A 230 30.03 -9.50 4.11
N PHE A 231 31.04 -8.65 4.19
CA PHE A 231 32.39 -8.99 3.69
C PHE A 231 33.04 -10.10 4.53
N THR A 232 32.87 -10.05 5.86
CA THR A 232 33.34 -11.10 6.74
C THR A 232 32.60 -12.40 6.49
N TRP A 233 31.28 -12.34 6.32
CA TRP A 233 30.45 -13.51 5.97
C TRP A 233 30.89 -14.12 4.65
N HIS A 234 31.08 -13.30 3.61
CA HIS A 234 31.55 -13.75 2.29
C HIS A 234 32.90 -14.47 2.40
N ALA A 235 33.89 -13.84 3.05
CA ALA A 235 35.21 -14.42 3.20
C ALA A 235 35.20 -15.75 3.99
N MET A 236 34.37 -15.83 5.03
CA MET A 236 34.20 -17.07 5.81
C MET A 236 33.56 -18.19 4.96
N MET A 237 32.51 -17.87 4.22
CA MET A 237 31.81 -18.85 3.36
C MET A 237 32.73 -19.33 2.24
N GLU A 238 33.44 -18.44 1.55
CA GLU A 238 34.40 -18.81 0.49
C GLU A 238 35.54 -19.69 1.03
N TYR A 239 36.08 -19.33 2.20
CA TYR A 239 37.15 -20.14 2.82
C TYR A 239 36.66 -21.52 3.25
N ALA A 240 35.51 -21.59 3.89
CA ALA A 240 34.95 -22.84 4.42
C ALA A 240 34.50 -23.80 3.32
N LEU A 241 34.02 -23.26 2.20
CA LEU A 241 33.46 -24.03 1.08
C LEU A 241 34.42 -24.19 -0.12
N LYS A 242 35.67 -23.76 0.01
CA LYS A 242 36.66 -23.76 -1.09
C LYS A 242 36.86 -25.14 -1.74
N ASP A 243 36.86 -26.20 -0.94
CA ASP A 243 37.10 -27.56 -1.35
C ASP A 243 35.78 -28.40 -1.45
N GLU A 244 34.64 -27.76 -1.20
CA GLU A 244 33.33 -28.39 -1.22
C GLU A 244 32.66 -28.27 -2.59
N PRO A 245 31.94 -29.29 -3.06
CA PRO A 245 31.20 -29.20 -4.32
C PRO A 245 30.12 -28.12 -4.28
N ILE A 246 29.77 -27.56 -5.45
CA ILE A 246 28.63 -26.65 -5.56
C ILE A 246 27.35 -27.48 -5.57
N VAL A 247 26.50 -27.27 -4.55
CA VAL A 247 25.24 -27.98 -4.37
C VAL A 247 24.09 -26.98 -4.44
N ALA A 248 23.01 -27.34 -5.14
CA ALA A 248 21.79 -26.55 -5.19
C ALA A 248 20.87 -26.91 -4.01
N PHE A 249 20.06 -25.93 -3.60
CA PHE A 249 18.98 -26.19 -2.63
C PHE A 249 17.96 -27.18 -3.19
N THR A 250 17.58 -28.17 -2.39
CA THR A 250 16.63 -29.20 -2.81
C THR A 250 15.20 -28.70 -2.64
N ARG A 251 14.51 -28.53 -3.76
CA ARG A 251 13.10 -28.16 -3.77
C ARG A 251 12.24 -29.33 -3.30
N PRO A 252 11.42 -29.14 -2.24
CA PRO A 252 10.50 -30.19 -1.80
C PRO A 252 9.35 -30.36 -2.81
N GLU A 253 8.75 -31.55 -2.79
CA GLU A 253 7.57 -31.84 -3.61
C GLU A 253 6.36 -30.97 -3.19
N GLY A 254 5.41 -30.79 -4.11
CA GLY A 254 4.14 -30.11 -3.84
C GLY A 254 4.21 -28.59 -3.89
N LEU A 255 5.24 -27.99 -4.47
CA LEU A 255 5.25 -26.58 -4.90
C LEU A 255 4.88 -26.49 -6.39
N VAL A 256 4.06 -25.53 -6.73
CA VAL A 256 3.63 -25.23 -8.11
C VAL A 256 4.20 -23.90 -8.57
N GLU A 257 4.44 -23.82 -9.88
CA GLU A 257 4.83 -22.57 -10.53
C GLU A 257 3.60 -21.87 -11.07
N VAL A 258 3.43 -20.62 -10.69
CA VAL A 258 2.28 -19.79 -11.06
C VAL A 258 2.78 -18.54 -11.74
N THR A 259 2.24 -18.25 -12.93
CA THR A 259 2.50 -16.97 -13.61
C THR A 259 1.62 -15.90 -12.99
N VAL A 260 2.23 -14.80 -12.55
CA VAL A 260 1.58 -13.66 -11.90
C VAL A 260 2.04 -12.34 -12.52
N CYS A 261 1.29 -11.27 -12.31
CA CYS A 261 1.76 -9.93 -12.63
C CYS A 261 2.96 -9.55 -11.76
N ALA A 262 4.02 -9.03 -12.39
CA ALA A 262 5.32 -8.85 -11.75
C ALA A 262 5.32 -7.87 -10.56
N LYS A 263 4.43 -6.87 -10.54
CA LYS A 263 4.33 -5.89 -9.45
C LYS A 263 3.29 -6.26 -8.39
N SER A 264 2.10 -6.69 -8.81
CA SER A 264 1.00 -6.95 -7.87
C SER A 264 1.02 -8.36 -7.29
N GLY A 265 1.62 -9.34 -8.01
CA GLY A 265 1.55 -10.74 -7.65
C GLY A 265 0.18 -11.40 -7.91
N MET A 266 -0.76 -10.68 -8.55
CA MET A 266 -2.11 -11.17 -8.87
C MET A 266 -2.13 -11.94 -10.19
N LEU A 267 -3.27 -12.54 -10.55
CA LEU A 267 -3.43 -13.24 -11.84
C LEU A 267 -3.20 -12.27 -13.01
N PRO A 268 -2.48 -12.72 -14.06
CA PRO A 268 -2.11 -11.84 -15.16
C PRO A 268 -3.27 -11.57 -16.12
N HIS A 269 -3.17 -10.44 -16.79
CA HIS A 269 -3.94 -10.08 -17.97
C HIS A 269 -3.01 -9.55 -19.07
N PRO A 270 -3.46 -9.31 -20.33
CA PRO A 270 -2.58 -9.01 -21.46
C PRO A 270 -1.64 -7.80 -21.30
N HIS A 271 -1.94 -6.90 -20.37
CA HIS A 271 -1.23 -5.63 -20.23
C HIS A 271 -0.26 -5.57 -19.05
N CYS A 272 -0.25 -6.57 -18.18
CA CYS A 272 0.71 -6.58 -17.07
C CYS A 272 2.00 -7.36 -17.43
N PRO A 273 3.18 -6.83 -17.08
CA PRO A 273 4.41 -7.63 -17.10
C PRO A 273 4.28 -8.82 -16.16
N THR A 274 4.73 -10.01 -16.61
CA THR A 274 4.56 -11.23 -15.84
C THR A 274 5.88 -11.76 -15.28
N ARG A 275 5.76 -12.53 -14.20
CA ARG A 275 6.85 -13.35 -13.64
C ARG A 275 6.29 -14.69 -13.16
N THR A 276 7.16 -15.68 -13.02
CA THR A 276 6.81 -16.96 -12.40
C THR A 276 7.16 -16.90 -10.92
N GLU A 277 6.23 -17.32 -10.07
CA GLU A 277 6.42 -17.47 -8.61
C GLU A 277 6.11 -18.90 -8.19
N LEU A 278 6.85 -19.36 -7.15
CA LEU A 278 6.56 -20.63 -6.50
C LEU A 278 5.46 -20.42 -5.45
N MET A 279 4.48 -21.32 -5.44
CA MET A 279 3.37 -21.26 -4.49
C MET A 279 3.03 -22.65 -3.94
N ILE A 280 2.45 -22.66 -2.75
CA ILE A 280 1.83 -23.87 -2.18
C ILE A 280 0.45 -23.99 -2.81
N PRO A 281 0.06 -25.17 -3.36
CA PRO A 281 -1.26 -25.36 -3.95
C PRO A 281 -2.39 -24.93 -3.02
N GLY A 282 -3.32 -24.12 -3.56
CA GLY A 282 -4.43 -23.52 -2.81
C GLY A 282 -4.14 -22.14 -2.22
N THR A 283 -2.89 -21.62 -2.38
CA THR A 283 -2.52 -20.26 -1.98
C THR A 283 -2.32 -19.33 -3.17
N GLU A 284 -2.59 -19.80 -4.38
CA GLU A 284 -2.49 -19.00 -5.61
C GLU A 284 -3.45 -17.81 -5.57
N PRO A 285 -3.09 -16.68 -6.18
CA PRO A 285 -3.99 -15.55 -6.29
C PRO A 285 -5.26 -15.95 -7.05
N LYS A 286 -6.41 -15.45 -6.59
CA LYS A 286 -7.72 -15.72 -7.21
C LYS A 286 -8.22 -14.55 -8.03
N GLU A 287 -7.69 -13.37 -7.78
CA GLU A 287 -8.11 -12.13 -8.41
C GLU A 287 -7.15 -11.74 -9.53
N VAL A 288 -7.70 -11.19 -10.59
CA VAL A 288 -6.93 -10.63 -11.70
C VAL A 288 -6.33 -9.30 -11.26
N ASP A 289 -5.16 -8.97 -11.77
CA ASP A 289 -4.49 -7.69 -11.50
C ASP A 289 -5.39 -6.50 -11.85
N THR A 290 -5.43 -5.54 -10.95
CA THR A 290 -6.15 -4.27 -11.11
C THR A 290 -5.22 -3.07 -11.19
N LEU A 291 -3.90 -3.29 -11.04
CA LEU A 291 -2.90 -2.22 -11.10
C LEU A 291 -2.76 -1.68 -12.53
N TYR A 292 -2.76 -2.56 -13.52
CA TYR A 292 -2.65 -2.18 -14.92
C TYR A 292 -4.02 -2.09 -15.58
N GLN A 293 -4.45 -0.90 -15.95
CA GLN A 293 -5.76 -0.67 -16.56
C GLN A 293 -5.62 0.02 -17.90
N VAL A 294 -6.50 -0.34 -18.84
CA VAL A 294 -6.57 0.26 -20.17
C VAL A 294 -7.58 1.39 -20.15
N PHE A 295 -7.15 2.56 -20.61
CA PHE A 295 -8.01 3.72 -20.80
C PHE A 295 -8.02 4.09 -22.28
N ARG A 296 -9.19 4.37 -22.81
CA ARG A 296 -9.35 4.95 -24.16
C ARG A 296 -9.21 6.46 -24.02
N VAL A 297 -8.22 7.01 -24.67
CA VAL A 297 -7.88 8.43 -24.58
C VAL A 297 -7.80 9.07 -25.95
N ASN A 298 -8.08 10.37 -26.03
CA ASN A 298 -7.74 11.15 -27.21
C ASN A 298 -6.22 11.38 -27.23
N ARG A 299 -5.53 10.89 -28.27
CA ARG A 299 -4.07 10.96 -28.38
C ARG A 299 -3.51 12.39 -28.43
N GLU A 300 -4.30 13.38 -28.84
CA GLU A 300 -3.89 14.79 -28.93
C GLU A 300 -4.07 15.54 -27.61
N THR A 301 -5.16 15.26 -26.90
CA THR A 301 -5.48 15.96 -25.64
C THR A 301 -5.04 15.22 -24.39
N GLY A 302 -4.83 13.88 -24.50
CA GLY A 302 -4.56 12.99 -23.37
C GLY A 302 -5.78 12.75 -22.47
N ARG A 303 -6.96 13.29 -22.80
CA ARG A 303 -8.20 13.15 -22.03
C ARG A 303 -8.91 11.83 -22.37
N LEU A 304 -9.83 11.40 -21.49
CA LEU A 304 -10.66 10.22 -21.74
C LEU A 304 -11.48 10.41 -23.00
N ALA A 305 -11.36 9.50 -23.94
CA ALA A 305 -12.12 9.51 -25.17
C ALA A 305 -13.61 9.26 -24.90
N VAL A 306 -14.44 9.94 -25.63
CA VAL A 306 -15.89 9.86 -25.51
C VAL A 306 -16.48 9.31 -26.81
N ASP A 307 -17.18 8.17 -26.72
CA ASP A 307 -17.80 7.56 -27.88
C ASP A 307 -18.81 8.52 -28.55
N GLY A 308 -18.68 8.67 -29.86
CA GLY A 308 -19.52 9.58 -30.65
C GLY A 308 -19.11 11.06 -30.61
N PHE A 309 -18.13 11.44 -29.76
CA PHE A 309 -17.59 12.81 -29.70
C PHE A 309 -16.12 12.88 -30.11
N THR A 310 -15.28 12.04 -29.50
CA THR A 310 -13.88 11.96 -29.93
C THR A 310 -13.81 11.24 -31.28
N PRO A 311 -13.21 11.86 -32.31
CA PRO A 311 -13.03 11.20 -33.61
C PRO A 311 -12.34 9.85 -33.46
N PRO A 312 -12.84 8.76 -34.09
CA PRO A 312 -12.30 7.42 -33.91
C PRO A 312 -10.79 7.31 -34.21
N GLU A 313 -10.30 8.12 -35.17
CA GLU A 313 -8.88 8.17 -35.55
C GLU A 313 -7.99 8.81 -34.49
N LEU A 314 -8.55 9.51 -33.52
CA LEU A 314 -7.84 10.12 -32.40
C LEU A 314 -7.92 9.26 -31.13
N ILE A 315 -8.76 8.23 -31.12
CA ILE A 315 -8.88 7.33 -29.96
C ILE A 315 -7.71 6.35 -29.97
N GLU A 316 -7.00 6.26 -28.87
CA GLU A 316 -6.01 5.24 -28.63
C GLU A 316 -6.22 4.57 -27.25
N GLU A 317 -5.82 3.33 -27.12
CA GLU A 317 -5.78 2.63 -25.85
C GLU A 317 -4.41 2.82 -25.21
N ARG A 318 -4.38 3.35 -24.00
CA ARG A 318 -3.19 3.49 -23.17
C ARG A 318 -3.34 2.69 -21.89
N VAL A 319 -2.25 2.03 -21.51
CA VAL A 319 -2.16 1.31 -20.24
C VAL A 319 -1.60 2.26 -19.18
N TYR A 320 -2.30 2.36 -18.06
CA TYR A 320 -1.87 3.12 -16.90
C TYR A 320 -1.73 2.21 -15.70
N GLU A 321 -0.79 2.55 -14.82
CA GLU A 321 -0.69 1.95 -13.50
C GLU A 321 -1.61 2.74 -12.54
N VAL A 322 -2.71 2.12 -12.11
CA VAL A 322 -3.70 2.73 -11.21
C VAL A 322 -3.37 2.35 -9.79
N TYR A 323 -2.75 3.25 -9.08
CA TYR A 323 -2.37 3.05 -7.69
C TYR A 323 -3.48 3.48 -6.74
N PRO A 324 -3.61 2.81 -5.57
CA PRO A 324 -4.53 3.25 -4.52
C PRO A 324 -4.07 4.58 -3.91
N SER A 325 -4.98 5.27 -3.23
CA SER A 325 -4.73 6.59 -2.64
C SER A 325 -3.52 6.66 -1.72
N GLU A 326 -3.25 5.58 -1.00
CA GLU A 326 -2.12 5.45 -0.08
C GLU A 326 -0.75 5.53 -0.78
N ALA A 327 -0.71 5.25 -2.08
CA ALA A 327 0.52 5.32 -2.87
C ALA A 327 0.78 6.71 -3.48
N MET A 328 -0.17 7.66 -3.40
CA MET A 328 -0.05 8.95 -4.07
C MET A 328 1.09 9.82 -3.53
N ASP A 329 1.34 9.79 -2.21
CA ASP A 329 2.48 10.48 -1.60
C ASP A 329 3.81 9.94 -2.11
N TRP A 330 3.91 8.62 -2.28
CA TRP A 330 5.06 8.00 -2.87
C TRP A 330 5.27 8.47 -4.32
N ILE A 331 4.22 8.44 -5.15
CA ILE A 331 4.28 8.90 -6.54
C ILE A 331 4.71 10.38 -6.59
N ALA A 332 4.14 11.23 -5.74
CA ALA A 332 4.51 12.64 -5.67
C ALA A 332 5.97 12.87 -5.25
N SER A 333 6.54 11.97 -4.45
CA SER A 333 7.93 12.03 -3.99
C SER A 333 8.97 11.61 -5.05
N LEU A 334 8.52 10.91 -6.12
CA LEU A 334 9.41 10.49 -7.19
C LEU A 334 9.88 11.68 -8.04
N PRO A 335 11.09 11.63 -8.60
CA PRO A 335 11.51 12.52 -9.66
C PRO A 335 10.48 12.50 -10.81
N GLU A 336 10.25 13.63 -11.46
CA GLU A 336 9.20 13.77 -12.47
C GLU A 336 9.32 12.75 -13.62
N ASP A 337 10.54 12.44 -14.03
CA ASP A 337 10.88 11.46 -15.06
C ASP A 337 10.65 9.99 -14.65
N GLN A 338 10.43 9.73 -13.35
CA GLN A 338 10.18 8.39 -12.78
C GLN A 338 8.75 8.20 -12.31
N ARG A 339 7.92 9.24 -12.37
CA ARG A 339 6.51 9.13 -11.99
C ARG A 339 5.74 8.30 -13.00
N PRO A 340 4.97 7.28 -12.57
CA PRO A 340 4.05 6.61 -13.47
C PRO A 340 3.03 7.64 -14.00
N PRO A 341 2.66 7.56 -15.28
CA PRO A 341 1.62 8.42 -15.84
C PRO A 341 0.32 8.24 -15.03
N ILE A 342 -0.26 9.35 -14.58
CA ILE A 342 -1.55 9.34 -13.87
C ILE A 342 -2.66 9.13 -14.90
N PRO A 343 -3.63 8.23 -14.67
CA PRO A 343 -4.78 8.07 -15.54
C PRO A 343 -5.52 9.39 -15.68
N PRO A 344 -5.98 9.77 -16.89
CA PRO A 344 -6.79 10.96 -17.07
C PRO A 344 -8.13 10.80 -16.36
N THR A 345 -8.56 11.86 -15.69
CA THR A 345 -9.87 11.94 -15.02
C THR A 345 -10.86 12.84 -15.79
N GLU A 346 -10.36 13.62 -16.76
CA GLU A 346 -11.17 14.52 -17.56
C GLU A 346 -11.52 13.88 -18.91
N TYR A 347 -12.77 14.05 -19.29
CA TYR A 347 -13.25 13.62 -20.60
C TYR A 347 -12.88 14.63 -21.70
N ASP A 348 -12.71 14.10 -22.92
CA ASP A 348 -12.46 14.91 -24.11
C ASP A 348 -13.72 15.68 -24.49
N THR A 349 -13.67 16.99 -24.36
CA THR A 349 -14.79 17.88 -24.63
C THR A 349 -14.60 18.75 -25.87
N ILE A 350 -13.44 18.66 -26.52
CA ILE A 350 -13.04 19.59 -27.58
C ILE A 350 -14.00 19.53 -28.78
N TYR A 351 -14.43 18.32 -29.13
CA TYR A 351 -15.27 18.11 -30.32
C TYR A 351 -16.77 18.26 -30.05
N GLY A 352 -17.21 18.19 -28.79
CA GLY A 352 -18.60 18.43 -28.41
C GLY A 352 -19.02 19.90 -28.39
N LEU A 353 -18.07 20.82 -28.35
CA LEU A 353 -18.33 22.26 -28.32
C LEU A 353 -18.59 22.88 -29.70
N VAL A 354 -18.31 22.17 -30.80
CA VAL A 354 -18.39 22.73 -32.16
C VAL A 354 -19.79 22.71 -32.76
N LEU A 355 -20.75 22.03 -32.13
CA LEU A 355 -22.13 21.87 -32.63
C LEU A 355 -23.19 22.62 -31.79
N SER A 356 -22.85 23.56 -30.95
CA SER A 356 -23.87 24.32 -30.21
C SER A 356 -24.57 25.31 -31.13
N ASN A 357 -25.80 24.97 -31.51
CA ASN A 357 -26.73 25.95 -32.10
C ASN A 357 -27.07 26.97 -31.00
N PRO A 358 -26.76 28.26 -31.17
CA PRO A 358 -27.04 29.28 -30.14
C PRO A 358 -28.55 29.44 -29.84
N GLU A 359 -29.42 28.98 -30.73
CA GLU A 359 -30.88 28.99 -30.52
C GLU A 359 -31.37 27.76 -29.75
N VAL A 360 -30.62 26.62 -29.79
CA VAL A 360 -30.97 25.38 -29.13
C VAL A 360 -29.75 24.86 -28.39
N SER A 361 -29.67 25.14 -27.10
CA SER A 361 -28.50 24.77 -26.30
C SER A 361 -28.86 24.56 -24.84
N ILE A 362 -28.24 23.58 -24.23
CA ILE A 362 -28.18 23.42 -22.78
C ILE A 362 -26.89 24.10 -22.30
N ILE A 363 -27.02 25.11 -21.44
CA ILE A 363 -25.94 25.95 -20.92
C ILE A 363 -25.50 25.41 -19.55
N SER A 364 -26.47 25.02 -18.71
CA SER A 364 -26.22 24.44 -17.38
C SER A 364 -27.21 23.29 -17.12
N PRO A 365 -26.75 22.16 -16.56
CA PRO A 365 -25.37 21.82 -16.25
C PRO A 365 -24.50 21.72 -17.51
N THR A 366 -23.20 21.90 -17.37
CA THR A 366 -22.25 21.65 -18.46
C THR A 366 -22.08 20.14 -18.70
N THR A 367 -21.71 19.77 -19.91
CA THR A 367 -21.46 18.36 -20.21
C THR A 367 -20.39 17.80 -19.26
N TYR A 368 -20.57 16.53 -18.84
CA TYR A 368 -19.76 15.78 -17.88
C TYR A 368 -19.74 16.34 -16.44
N SER A 369 -20.69 17.21 -16.09
CA SER A 369 -20.88 17.62 -14.70
C SER A 369 -21.34 16.44 -13.85
N PHE A 370 -20.85 16.40 -12.62
CA PHE A 370 -21.47 15.60 -11.56
C PHE A 370 -22.63 16.41 -10.98
N VAL A 371 -23.77 15.74 -10.81
CA VAL A 371 -25.02 16.38 -10.39
C VAL A 371 -25.77 15.53 -9.39
N ARG A 372 -26.58 16.14 -8.52
CA ARG A 372 -27.41 15.45 -7.54
C ARG A 372 -28.72 16.17 -7.27
N GLY A 373 -29.68 15.44 -6.72
CA GLY A 373 -30.93 16.02 -6.23
C GLY A 373 -31.77 16.63 -7.34
N VAL A 374 -32.24 17.85 -7.13
CA VAL A 374 -33.05 18.62 -8.09
C VAL A 374 -32.24 19.84 -8.55
N ILE A 375 -32.04 19.96 -9.87
CA ILE A 375 -31.29 21.06 -10.46
C ILE A 375 -32.08 21.77 -11.56
N PRO A 376 -31.88 23.09 -11.77
CA PRO A 376 -32.39 23.77 -12.92
C PRO A 376 -31.57 23.42 -14.17
N ILE A 377 -32.22 23.08 -15.26
CA ILE A 377 -31.62 23.04 -16.60
C ILE A 377 -31.79 24.41 -17.23
N ILE A 378 -30.68 25.06 -17.51
CA ILE A 378 -30.65 26.41 -18.10
C ILE A 378 -30.19 26.31 -19.55
N GLY A 379 -30.84 27.04 -20.46
CA GLY A 379 -30.46 26.99 -21.86
C GLY A 379 -31.26 27.93 -22.76
N ASN A 380 -31.16 27.64 -24.05
CA ASN A 380 -31.89 28.32 -25.10
C ASN A 380 -32.79 27.30 -25.82
N ALA A 381 -34.05 27.64 -25.98
CA ALA A 381 -35.03 26.86 -26.76
C ALA A 381 -35.87 27.84 -27.56
N ARG A 382 -35.36 28.23 -28.76
CA ARG A 382 -36.00 29.26 -29.60
C ARG A 382 -35.78 28.98 -31.09
N GLY A 383 -36.38 29.79 -31.93
CA GLY A 383 -36.24 29.77 -33.39
C GLY A 383 -37.44 30.34 -34.11
N GLY A 384 -37.29 30.72 -35.38
CA GLY A 384 -38.34 31.42 -36.13
C GLY A 384 -39.57 30.57 -36.43
N ASP A 385 -39.49 29.26 -36.41
CA ASP A 385 -40.54 28.26 -36.66
C ASP A 385 -40.91 27.44 -35.41
N PHE A 386 -40.56 27.94 -34.23
CA PHE A 386 -40.74 27.24 -32.94
C PHE A 386 -42.19 26.89 -32.68
N ALA A 387 -42.45 25.58 -32.37
CA ALA A 387 -43.74 25.06 -31.93
C ALA A 387 -43.72 24.74 -30.42
N PHE A 388 -42.79 23.95 -29.98
CA PHE A 388 -42.57 23.60 -28.56
C PHE A 388 -41.18 23.05 -28.35
N TYR A 389 -40.76 22.95 -27.07
CA TYR A 389 -39.59 22.16 -26.69
C TYR A 389 -39.94 21.15 -25.59
N ARG A 390 -39.10 20.10 -25.48
CA ARG A 390 -39.11 19.15 -24.38
C ARG A 390 -37.69 18.75 -23.99
N LEU A 391 -37.58 18.28 -22.78
CA LEU A 391 -36.36 17.68 -22.27
C LEU A 391 -36.57 16.18 -22.04
N VAL A 392 -35.58 15.40 -22.43
CA VAL A 392 -35.59 13.94 -22.23
C VAL A 392 -34.24 13.50 -21.69
N TYR A 393 -34.23 12.42 -20.92
CA TYR A 393 -33.00 11.79 -20.46
C TYR A 393 -33.05 10.28 -20.62
N GLY A 394 -31.87 9.66 -20.64
CA GLY A 394 -31.74 8.21 -20.64
C GLY A 394 -30.37 7.77 -20.08
N PRO A 395 -30.26 6.51 -19.62
CA PRO A 395 -29.05 5.98 -19.03
C PRO A 395 -27.94 5.78 -20.06
N GLY A 396 -26.70 6.04 -19.65
CA GLY A 396 -25.50 5.88 -20.48
C GLY A 396 -25.28 6.97 -21.50
N MET A 397 -24.30 6.75 -22.38
CA MET A 397 -23.85 7.69 -23.41
C MET A 397 -24.77 7.73 -24.64
N SER A 398 -25.40 6.61 -24.95
CA SER A 398 -26.28 6.46 -26.12
C SER A 398 -27.53 5.69 -25.70
N PRO A 399 -28.49 6.37 -25.03
CA PRO A 399 -29.71 5.72 -24.56
C PRO A 399 -30.55 5.16 -25.71
N THR A 400 -31.06 3.95 -25.53
CA THR A 400 -32.07 3.36 -26.42
C THR A 400 -33.49 3.70 -25.96
N GLU A 401 -33.65 4.09 -24.70
CA GLU A 401 -34.93 4.48 -24.11
C GLU A 401 -34.79 5.89 -23.52
N TRP A 402 -35.81 6.71 -23.72
CA TRP A 402 -35.82 8.10 -23.26
C TRP A 402 -37.01 8.35 -22.35
N THR A 403 -36.79 9.02 -21.27
CA THR A 403 -37.81 9.47 -20.31
C THR A 403 -37.92 10.99 -20.39
N GLN A 404 -39.15 11.51 -20.52
CA GLN A 404 -39.39 12.96 -20.58
C GLN A 404 -39.29 13.59 -19.16
N ILE A 405 -38.71 14.80 -19.12
CA ILE A 405 -38.64 15.65 -17.93
C ILE A 405 -39.70 16.77 -18.11
N GLY A 406 -40.67 16.82 -17.21
CA GLY A 406 -41.72 17.80 -17.29
C GLY A 406 -42.65 17.69 -18.52
N PRO A 407 -43.49 18.68 -18.80
CA PRO A 407 -44.38 18.71 -19.96
C PRO A 407 -43.67 19.24 -21.22
N ASP A 408 -44.37 19.30 -22.36
CA ASP A 408 -43.97 20.05 -23.52
C ASP A 408 -44.20 21.55 -23.25
N HIS A 409 -43.21 22.40 -23.54
CA HIS A 409 -43.24 23.82 -23.32
C HIS A 409 -43.43 24.58 -24.63
N THR A 410 -44.46 25.41 -24.72
CA THR A 410 -44.84 26.14 -25.93
C THR A 410 -44.30 27.57 -25.97
N GLU A 411 -43.60 28.01 -24.92
CA GLU A 411 -42.97 29.34 -24.87
C GLU A 411 -41.46 29.23 -25.15
N GLN A 412 -40.94 30.17 -25.95
CA GLN A 412 -39.52 30.23 -26.24
C GLN A 412 -38.73 30.71 -25.00
N VAL A 413 -37.58 30.14 -24.80
CA VAL A 413 -36.68 30.48 -23.67
C VAL A 413 -35.31 30.89 -24.19
N GLU A 414 -34.77 31.98 -23.65
CA GLU A 414 -33.42 32.45 -23.92
C GLU A 414 -32.65 32.66 -22.62
N ASN A 415 -31.51 31.94 -22.47
CA ASN A 415 -30.60 31.98 -21.34
C ASN A 415 -31.32 31.95 -19.97
N ASN A 416 -32.31 31.08 -19.85
CA ASN A 416 -33.13 30.95 -18.65
C ASN A 416 -33.45 29.47 -18.37
N VAL A 417 -34.13 29.20 -17.25
CA VAL A 417 -34.53 27.85 -16.83
C VAL A 417 -35.49 27.28 -17.85
N LEU A 418 -35.10 26.12 -18.41
CA LEU A 418 -35.92 25.32 -19.31
C LEU A 418 -36.86 24.40 -18.51
N GLU A 419 -36.34 23.74 -17.47
CA GLU A 419 -37.08 22.85 -16.58
C GLU A 419 -36.23 22.50 -15.35
N PHE A 420 -36.85 21.94 -14.32
CA PHE A 420 -36.16 21.36 -13.16
C PHE A 420 -36.06 19.85 -13.31
N PHE A 421 -34.86 19.33 -13.21
CA PHE A 421 -34.61 17.87 -13.29
C PHE A 421 -34.44 17.28 -11.88
N ASP A 422 -35.41 16.47 -11.48
CA ASP A 422 -35.34 15.71 -10.23
C ASP A 422 -34.68 14.36 -10.48
N MET A 423 -33.48 14.20 -9.91
CA MET A 423 -32.68 12.98 -10.04
C MET A 423 -32.62 12.19 -8.73
N THR A 424 -33.36 12.59 -7.69
CA THR A 424 -33.31 11.92 -6.37
C THR A 424 -33.68 10.46 -6.39
N GLY A 425 -34.48 10.03 -7.36
CA GLY A 425 -34.88 8.63 -7.57
C GLY A 425 -34.06 7.86 -8.59
N LEU A 426 -33.05 8.50 -9.21
CA LEU A 426 -32.20 7.86 -10.19
C LEU A 426 -31.06 7.12 -9.52
N ALA A 427 -30.63 6.00 -10.10
CA ALA A 427 -29.40 5.33 -9.71
C ALA A 427 -28.20 6.19 -10.07
N ASP A 428 -27.15 6.12 -9.25
CA ASP A 428 -25.88 6.76 -9.57
C ASP A 428 -25.33 6.20 -10.88
N GLY A 429 -24.86 7.08 -11.76
CA GLY A 429 -24.39 6.65 -13.07
C GLY A 429 -24.37 7.78 -14.10
N LEU A 430 -23.89 7.42 -15.29
CA LEU A 430 -23.87 8.30 -16.44
C LEU A 430 -25.25 8.33 -17.10
N TYR A 431 -25.70 9.55 -17.42
CA TYR A 431 -26.93 9.81 -18.15
C TYR A 431 -26.67 10.78 -19.29
N THR A 432 -27.45 10.65 -20.35
CA THR A 432 -27.55 11.62 -21.44
C THR A 432 -28.82 12.43 -21.27
N LEU A 433 -28.68 13.75 -21.28
CA LEU A 433 -29.76 14.72 -21.26
C LEU A 433 -29.88 15.39 -22.64
N GLN A 434 -31.06 15.48 -23.18
CA GLN A 434 -31.30 16.04 -24.49
C GLN A 434 -32.45 17.05 -24.46
N LEU A 435 -32.18 18.24 -24.98
CA LEU A 435 -33.18 19.25 -25.34
C LEU A 435 -33.61 19.00 -26.78
N GLN A 436 -34.90 18.90 -27.02
CA GLN A 436 -35.53 18.75 -28.32
C GLN A 436 -36.42 19.97 -28.58
N VAL A 437 -36.06 20.78 -29.57
CA VAL A 437 -36.90 21.90 -30.04
C VAL A 437 -37.56 21.49 -31.35
N VAL A 438 -38.88 21.53 -31.37
CA VAL A 438 -39.71 21.10 -32.52
C VAL A 438 -40.24 22.34 -33.23
N GLY A 439 -39.98 22.42 -34.51
CA GLY A 439 -40.51 23.46 -35.39
C GLY A 439 -41.89 23.09 -35.97
N GLY A 440 -42.57 24.09 -36.56
CA GLY A 440 -43.92 23.93 -37.11
C GLY A 440 -44.05 22.95 -38.30
N GLN A 441 -42.92 22.65 -38.97
CA GLN A 441 -42.85 21.64 -40.05
C GLN A 441 -42.34 20.27 -39.57
N GLN A 442 -42.36 20.01 -38.25
CA GLN A 442 -41.81 18.83 -37.60
C GLN A 442 -40.28 18.72 -37.70
N ASP A 443 -39.60 19.83 -38.02
CA ASP A 443 -38.15 19.92 -37.87
C ASP A 443 -37.76 19.83 -36.39
N VAL A 444 -36.83 18.94 -36.06
CA VAL A 444 -36.37 18.71 -34.66
C VAL A 444 -34.91 19.11 -34.56
N ARG A 445 -34.63 20.12 -33.75
CA ARG A 445 -33.29 20.58 -33.42
C ARG A 445 -32.93 20.10 -32.03
N LEU A 446 -31.69 19.58 -31.85
CA LEU A 446 -31.27 18.91 -30.67
C LEU A 446 -30.06 19.59 -30.02
N SER A 447 -30.06 19.61 -28.70
CA SER A 447 -28.84 19.85 -27.90
C SER A 447 -28.71 18.73 -26.87
N THR A 448 -27.55 18.09 -26.86
CA THR A 448 -27.33 16.91 -26.03
C THR A 448 -26.10 17.11 -25.15
N ILE A 449 -26.22 16.76 -23.88
CA ILE A 449 -25.11 16.74 -22.91
C ILE A 449 -25.12 15.41 -22.15
N GLN A 450 -23.95 15.03 -21.62
CA GLN A 450 -23.80 13.93 -20.69
C GLN A 450 -23.58 14.48 -19.29
N LEU A 451 -24.10 13.80 -18.28
CA LEU A 451 -23.91 14.14 -16.87
C LEU A 451 -23.83 12.87 -16.03
N THR A 452 -23.16 12.94 -14.91
CA THR A 452 -23.09 11.85 -13.95
C THR A 452 -23.96 12.18 -12.75
N VAL A 453 -25.00 11.39 -12.55
CA VAL A 453 -25.82 11.44 -11.33
C VAL A 453 -25.08 10.77 -10.21
N ASP A 454 -24.94 11.46 -9.10
CA ASP A 454 -24.29 10.96 -7.90
C ASP A 454 -25.04 11.48 -6.66
N ASN A 455 -25.93 10.62 -6.15
CA ASN A 455 -26.72 10.93 -4.95
C ASN A 455 -26.12 10.26 -3.69
N THR A 456 -24.98 9.57 -3.83
CA THR A 456 -24.34 8.84 -2.74
C THR A 456 -23.31 9.72 -2.04
N PRO A 457 -23.49 10.06 -0.75
CA PRO A 457 -22.49 10.83 -0.01
C PRO A 457 -21.17 10.07 0.15
N PRO A 458 -20.03 10.77 0.15
CA PRO A 458 -18.73 10.15 0.41
C PRO A 458 -18.68 9.56 1.81
N LYS A 459 -17.91 8.49 1.99
CA LYS A 459 -17.58 7.93 3.31
C LYS A 459 -16.31 8.59 3.83
N ALA A 460 -16.31 8.96 5.08
CA ALA A 460 -15.17 9.62 5.69
C ALA A 460 -15.01 9.21 7.16
N ASP A 461 -13.80 8.79 7.53
CA ASP A 461 -13.41 8.47 8.90
C ASP A 461 -12.13 9.22 9.26
N LEU A 462 -12.16 9.95 10.38
CA LEU A 462 -10.98 10.59 10.94
C LEU A 462 -10.19 9.53 11.71
N THR A 463 -9.10 9.03 11.09
CA THR A 463 -8.33 7.90 11.59
C THR A 463 -7.21 8.30 12.54
N TYR A 464 -6.76 9.55 12.49
CA TYR A 464 -5.74 10.10 13.38
C TYR A 464 -5.94 11.62 13.56
N PRO A 465 -5.75 12.16 14.78
CA PRO A 465 -5.38 11.51 16.04
C PRO A 465 -6.51 10.63 16.60
N LEU A 466 -6.13 9.66 17.46
CA LEU A 466 -7.14 8.86 18.17
C LEU A 466 -7.91 9.73 19.18
N ASP A 467 -9.18 9.45 19.35
CA ASP A 467 -10.01 10.17 20.34
C ASP A 467 -9.49 9.95 21.76
N GLY A 468 -9.31 11.04 22.50
CA GLY A 468 -8.75 11.03 23.85
C GLY A 468 -7.22 10.99 23.91
N ALA A 469 -6.49 11.03 22.79
CA ALA A 469 -5.04 11.02 22.80
C ALA A 469 -4.43 12.21 23.57
N GLU A 470 -3.36 11.97 24.34
CA GLU A 470 -2.61 13.00 25.05
C GLU A 470 -1.24 13.22 24.42
N TYR A 471 -0.83 14.48 24.29
CA TYR A 471 0.45 14.90 23.74
C TYR A 471 1.15 15.86 24.70
N GLU A 472 2.47 15.73 24.88
CA GLU A 472 3.26 16.72 25.58
C GLU A 472 3.46 17.96 24.70
N TYR A 473 3.28 19.16 25.31
CA TYR A 473 3.48 20.42 24.61
C TYR A 473 4.96 20.78 24.47
N ARG A 474 5.39 21.00 23.21
CA ARG A 474 6.62 21.70 22.88
C ARG A 474 6.30 22.73 21.82
N VAL A 475 6.96 23.88 21.89
CA VAL A 475 6.80 24.93 20.87
C VAL A 475 7.31 24.40 19.53
N GLY A 476 6.47 24.47 18.49
CA GLY A 476 6.75 23.97 17.16
C GLY A 476 6.35 22.52 16.89
N ASP A 477 5.92 21.77 17.91
CA ASP A 477 5.35 20.44 17.70
C ASP A 477 3.97 20.53 17.02
N TRP A 478 3.63 19.45 16.34
CA TRP A 478 2.38 19.35 15.60
C TRP A 478 1.81 17.93 15.68
N VAL A 479 0.53 17.80 15.44
CA VAL A 479 -0.14 16.52 15.24
C VAL A 479 -0.63 16.44 13.81
N ASN A 480 -0.42 15.30 13.17
CA ASN A 480 -1.00 15.03 11.87
C ASN A 480 -2.48 14.65 12.06
N ILE A 481 -3.36 15.24 11.27
CA ILE A 481 -4.79 14.91 11.23
C ILE A 481 -5.03 14.18 9.93
N ASN A 482 -5.39 12.90 10.02
CA ASN A 482 -5.58 11.98 8.89
C ASN A 482 -7.05 11.62 8.78
N VAL A 483 -7.58 11.67 7.55
CA VAL A 483 -8.92 11.20 7.24
C VAL A 483 -8.85 10.18 6.10
N GLU A 484 -9.49 9.04 6.29
CA GLU A 484 -9.78 8.11 5.21
C GLU A 484 -11.06 8.54 4.50
N VAL A 485 -10.99 8.66 3.20
CA VAL A 485 -12.09 9.10 2.36
C VAL A 485 -12.30 8.10 1.23
N ASN A 486 -13.54 7.69 1.04
CA ASN A 486 -13.93 6.82 -0.07
C ASN A 486 -15.23 7.35 -0.69
N ASP A 487 -15.27 7.38 -2.02
CA ASP A 487 -16.41 7.81 -2.80
C ASP A 487 -16.58 6.93 -4.05
N ASN A 488 -17.80 6.86 -4.58
CA ASN A 488 -18.09 6.09 -5.79
C ASN A 488 -17.55 6.75 -7.07
N TYR A 489 -17.28 8.09 -7.04
CA TYR A 489 -16.74 8.82 -8.19
C TYR A 489 -15.53 9.67 -7.80
N ALA A 490 -15.75 10.90 -7.32
CA ALA A 490 -14.65 11.82 -7.11
C ALA A 490 -14.87 12.76 -5.91
N ILE A 491 -13.84 12.95 -5.12
CA ILE A 491 -13.82 13.93 -4.04
C ILE A 491 -13.43 15.29 -4.61
N LYS A 492 -14.27 16.29 -4.34
CA LYS A 492 -14.02 17.69 -4.72
C LYS A 492 -13.05 18.36 -3.77
N ARG A 493 -13.27 18.20 -2.44
CA ARG A 493 -12.41 18.73 -1.41
C ARG A 493 -12.71 18.15 -0.03
N VAL A 494 -11.71 18.24 0.83
CA VAL A 494 -11.73 17.84 2.24
C VAL A 494 -11.38 19.05 3.08
N GLU A 495 -12.25 19.43 4.00
CA GLU A 495 -12.16 20.60 4.85
C GLU A 495 -11.93 20.21 6.29
N PHE A 496 -10.86 20.70 6.92
CA PHE A 496 -10.46 20.38 8.29
C PHE A 496 -10.88 21.51 9.23
N TYR A 497 -11.62 21.14 10.26
CA TYR A 497 -12.17 22.09 11.23
C TYR A 497 -11.66 21.80 12.64
N LYS A 498 -11.41 22.87 13.39
CA LYS A 498 -11.23 22.82 14.83
C LYS A 498 -12.51 23.34 15.47
N VAL A 499 -12.99 22.63 16.50
CA VAL A 499 -14.16 23.08 17.25
C VAL A 499 -13.76 24.28 18.11
N GLU A 500 -14.42 25.40 17.90
CA GLU A 500 -14.23 26.63 18.64
C GLU A 500 -15.60 27.21 19.05
N GLU A 501 -15.65 27.89 20.19
CA GLU A 501 -16.83 28.66 20.58
C GLU A 501 -16.89 29.93 19.70
N LEU A 502 -17.82 29.96 18.76
CA LEU A 502 -18.03 31.07 17.87
C LEU A 502 -19.26 31.89 18.27
N PRO A 503 -19.28 33.21 18.00
CA PRO A 503 -20.49 34.01 18.10
C PRO A 503 -21.63 33.39 17.26
N PRO A 504 -22.91 33.60 17.65
CA PRO A 504 -24.07 32.95 17.00
C PRO A 504 -24.24 33.26 15.50
N ASP A 505 -23.65 34.30 15.03
CA ASP A 505 -23.71 34.80 13.65
C ASP A 505 -22.50 34.39 12.80
N GLN A 506 -21.49 33.69 13.39
CA GLN A 506 -20.32 33.24 12.65
C GLN A 506 -20.42 31.74 12.34
N GLN A 507 -20.11 31.40 11.09
CA GLN A 507 -19.98 29.99 10.66
C GLN A 507 -18.54 29.50 10.88
N PRO A 508 -18.34 28.25 11.29
CA PRO A 508 -17.02 27.64 11.39
C PRO A 508 -16.27 27.75 10.06
N GLN A 509 -15.01 28.16 10.12
CA GLN A 509 -14.14 28.19 8.96
C GLN A 509 -13.13 27.03 9.03
N PRO A 510 -12.85 26.35 7.92
CA PRO A 510 -11.82 25.33 7.90
C PRO A 510 -10.45 25.96 8.08
N PHE A 511 -9.63 25.41 8.97
CA PHE A 511 -8.24 25.85 9.12
C PHE A 511 -7.33 25.28 8.00
N ALA A 512 -7.79 24.25 7.29
CA ALA A 512 -7.12 23.72 6.10
C ALA A 512 -8.12 23.08 5.14
N VAL A 513 -7.77 23.09 3.85
CA VAL A 513 -8.53 22.45 2.76
C VAL A 513 -7.56 21.63 1.91
N ARG A 514 -7.99 20.45 1.47
CA ARG A 514 -7.29 19.61 0.50
C ARG A 514 -8.22 19.29 -0.65
N THR A 515 -7.72 19.45 -1.87
CA THR A 515 -8.46 19.15 -3.12
C THR A 515 -7.95 17.89 -3.81
N ALA A 516 -6.89 17.30 -3.29
CA ALA A 516 -6.31 16.05 -3.78
C ALA A 516 -5.77 15.24 -2.60
N ALA A 517 -5.73 13.92 -2.76
CA ALA A 517 -5.08 13.02 -1.80
C ALA A 517 -3.55 13.29 -1.74
N PRO A 518 -2.91 13.06 -0.58
CA PRO A 518 -3.50 12.52 0.64
C PRO A 518 -4.28 13.58 1.42
N PHE A 519 -5.41 13.15 1.99
CA PHE A 519 -6.25 14.02 2.79
C PHE A 519 -5.78 14.07 4.24
N ASN A 520 -4.67 14.75 4.46
CA ASN A 520 -4.11 14.97 5.79
C ASN A 520 -3.61 16.40 5.96
N VAL A 521 -3.43 16.81 7.21
CA VAL A 521 -2.91 18.13 7.56
C VAL A 521 -2.17 18.06 8.90
N ASN A 522 -1.06 18.79 8.99
CA ASN A 522 -0.36 18.98 10.25
C ASN A 522 -0.95 20.20 10.97
N TRP A 523 -1.49 19.98 12.16
CA TRP A 523 -1.94 21.05 13.03
C TRP A 523 -0.90 21.33 14.11
N MET A 524 -0.37 22.56 14.14
CA MET A 524 0.66 22.99 15.09
C MET A 524 0.07 23.24 16.48
N PHE A 525 0.78 22.87 17.53
CA PHE A 525 0.37 23.12 18.91
C PHE A 525 0.46 24.60 19.25
N HIS A 526 -0.67 25.18 19.69
CA HIS A 526 -0.75 26.59 20.10
C HIS A 526 -0.85 26.77 21.63
N GLY A 527 -0.71 25.71 22.41
CA GLY A 527 -0.75 25.72 23.88
C GLY A 527 -1.31 24.43 24.46
N ALA A 528 -1.22 24.28 25.76
CA ALA A 528 -1.82 23.18 26.49
C ALA A 528 -3.34 23.36 26.57
N GLY A 529 -4.08 22.24 26.57
CA GLY A 529 -5.54 22.26 26.65
C GLY A 529 -6.18 21.12 25.87
N LYS A 530 -7.52 21.10 25.90
CA LYS A 530 -8.32 20.17 25.10
C LYS A 530 -8.61 20.81 23.74
N HIS A 531 -8.34 20.08 22.66
CA HIS A 531 -8.65 20.48 21.31
C HIS A 531 -9.51 19.42 20.63
N GLN A 532 -10.44 19.85 19.79
CA GLN A 532 -11.36 18.95 19.10
C GLN A 532 -11.37 19.27 17.61
N PHE A 533 -11.42 18.21 16.80
CA PHE A 533 -11.37 18.33 15.33
C PHE A 533 -12.45 17.47 14.70
N TYR A 534 -12.97 17.92 13.59
CA TYR A 534 -13.79 17.14 12.67
C TYR A 534 -13.43 17.50 11.23
N VAL A 535 -13.80 16.64 10.31
CA VAL A 535 -13.51 16.83 8.88
C VAL A 535 -14.83 16.79 8.12
N LYS A 536 -15.00 17.71 7.16
CA LYS A 536 -16.10 17.73 6.22
C LYS A 536 -15.56 17.36 4.85
N VAL A 537 -16.14 16.35 4.24
CA VAL A 537 -15.78 15.87 2.90
C VAL A 537 -16.91 16.21 1.95
N ILE A 538 -16.54 16.72 0.79
CA ILE A 538 -17.47 17.14 -0.26
C ILE A 538 -17.03 16.49 -1.55
N ASP A 539 -17.92 15.72 -2.19
CA ASP A 539 -17.68 15.09 -3.48
C ASP A 539 -17.87 16.05 -4.67
N ALA A 540 -17.70 15.55 -5.88
CA ALA A 540 -17.82 16.33 -7.11
C ALA A 540 -19.27 16.77 -7.40
N ALA A 541 -20.27 15.99 -6.97
CA ALA A 541 -21.69 16.32 -7.10
C ALA A 541 -22.17 17.28 -6.01
N GLY A 542 -21.37 17.47 -4.95
CA GLY A 542 -21.68 18.32 -3.82
C GLY A 542 -22.39 17.59 -2.68
N ASN A 543 -22.37 16.24 -2.62
CA ASN A 543 -22.77 15.53 -1.41
C ASN A 543 -21.74 15.76 -0.31
N GLU A 544 -22.19 15.74 0.94
CA GLU A 544 -21.36 16.11 2.08
C GLU A 544 -21.41 15.04 3.17
N THR A 545 -20.26 14.74 3.75
CA THR A 545 -20.15 13.91 4.94
C THR A 545 -19.27 14.60 5.96
N VAL A 546 -19.70 14.58 7.23
CA VAL A 546 -18.94 15.10 8.36
C VAL A 546 -18.54 13.93 9.27
N THR A 547 -17.26 13.85 9.59
CA THR A 547 -16.73 12.81 10.48
C THR A 547 -17.22 13.01 11.93
N LYS A 548 -17.06 11.98 12.76
CA LYS A 548 -17.15 12.16 14.21
C LYS A 548 -16.08 13.16 14.67
N THR A 549 -16.40 13.91 15.74
CA THR A 549 -15.44 14.80 16.37
C THR A 549 -14.45 13.99 17.21
N VAL A 550 -13.16 14.22 17.00
CA VAL A 550 -12.06 13.63 17.78
C VAL A 550 -11.50 14.69 18.73
N SER A 551 -11.27 14.30 19.98
CA SER A 551 -10.69 15.15 21.02
C SER A 551 -9.26 14.73 21.32
N ILE A 552 -8.35 15.69 21.45
CA ILE A 552 -7.01 15.47 21.98
C ILE A 552 -6.76 16.36 23.19
N LYS A 553 -5.83 15.97 24.04
CA LYS A 553 -5.37 16.77 25.17
C LYS A 553 -3.88 17.03 25.05
N ILE A 554 -3.51 18.30 25.06
CA ILE A 554 -2.13 18.73 25.08
C ILE A 554 -1.79 19.11 26.53
N VAL A 555 -0.82 18.41 27.13
CA VAL A 555 -0.38 18.63 28.50
C VAL A 555 0.96 19.35 28.55
N PRO A 556 1.20 20.24 29.53
CA PRO A 556 2.52 20.82 29.71
C PRO A 556 3.54 19.71 29.98
N ARG A 557 4.72 19.82 29.39
CA ARG A 557 5.82 18.91 29.73
C ARG A 557 6.15 19.04 31.20
N ALA A 558 6.21 17.90 31.91
CA ALA A 558 6.76 17.89 33.27
C ALA A 558 8.19 18.42 33.21
N THR A 559 8.46 19.48 33.94
CA THR A 559 9.84 19.96 34.18
C THR A 559 10.58 18.86 34.92
N PRO A 560 11.80 18.46 34.48
CA PRO A 560 12.58 17.41 35.12
C PRO A 560 12.97 17.78 36.56
#